data_07a05fa31425759be16ab7d094cbdc44
#
_entry.id   07a05fa31425759be16ab7d094cbdc44
#
_cell.length_a   1.000
_cell.length_b   1.000
_cell.length_c   1.000
_cell.angle_alpha   90.00
_cell.angle_beta   90.00
_cell.angle_gamma   90.00
#
_symmetry.space_group_name_H-M   'P 1'
#
loop_
_entity.id
_entity.type
_entity.pdbx_description
1 polymer ?
#
loop_
_entity_poly.entity_id
_entity_poly.type
_entity_poly.pdbx_seq_one_letter_code
_entity_poly.pdbx_strand_id
1 'polypeptide(L)'
;MKPFLLIIFAAVLASGSVPVLADEPPAHVITPPESSVTAEKPLRVGLVLSGGGARGFAHIGVLKVLEEAGVKVSVITATSMGSMVGGAYAEGYTPEEMANIVKNVNWTQMFAAKPNRADLNWRRKEDKEQGLSDTELGIGPKGFALPYGIVTTQELDLFLARTNEPASMINDLAKLPIPFAAFATDLETGKAVELQKNISLSRAMRASMSIPGVYAPAE
;
A
#
# COMPACT_ATOMS: atom_id res chain seq x y z
N MET A 1 -24.25 23.15 20.13
CA MET A 1 -24.44 22.21 19.01
C MET A 1 -23.90 22.90 17.75
N LYS A 2 -22.74 22.53 17.28
CA LYS A 2 -22.16 23.03 16.00
C LYS A 2 -22.48 22.01 14.92
N PRO A 3 -22.94 22.40 13.72
CA PRO A 3 -23.23 21.46 12.65
C PRO A 3 -21.91 20.92 12.08
N PHE A 4 -21.78 19.60 12.05
CA PHE A 4 -20.72 18.91 11.34
C PHE A 4 -20.96 19.06 9.83
N LEU A 5 -20.05 19.74 9.16
CA LEU A 5 -20.02 19.83 7.71
C LEU A 5 -19.45 18.50 7.17
N LEU A 6 -20.33 17.68 6.62
CA LEU A 6 -19.97 16.46 5.92
C LEU A 6 -19.36 16.84 4.57
N ILE A 7 -18.03 16.84 4.48
CA ILE A 7 -17.34 16.99 3.19
C ILE A 7 -17.28 15.62 2.55
N ILE A 8 -18.22 15.36 1.64
CA ILE A 8 -18.17 14.21 0.74
C ILE A 8 -17.10 14.52 -0.30
N PHE A 9 -15.92 13.93 -0.19
CA PHE A 9 -14.95 13.87 -1.27
C PHE A 9 -15.46 12.86 -2.31
N ALA A 10 -16.30 13.34 -3.25
CA ALA A 10 -16.57 12.59 -4.46
C ALA A 10 -15.28 12.61 -5.30
N ALA A 11 -14.56 11.50 -5.35
CA ALA A 11 -13.53 11.29 -6.35
C ALA A 11 -14.23 11.17 -7.71
N VAL A 12 -14.47 12.28 -8.37
CA VAL A 12 -14.89 12.32 -9.76
C VAL A 12 -13.72 11.81 -10.58
N LEU A 13 -13.85 10.60 -11.10
CA LEU A 13 -13.09 10.13 -12.24
C LEU A 13 -13.58 10.90 -13.49
N ALA A 14 -13.22 12.17 -13.57
CA ALA A 14 -13.32 12.90 -14.81
C ALA A 14 -12.14 12.49 -15.69
N SER A 15 -12.44 11.70 -16.71
CA SER A 15 -11.59 11.51 -17.88
C SER A 15 -11.52 12.81 -18.69
N GLY A 16 -10.86 13.80 -18.14
CA GLY A 16 -10.49 15.05 -18.81
C GLY A 16 -8.99 15.01 -19.08
N SER A 17 -8.62 14.89 -20.35
CA SER A 17 -7.27 15.17 -20.80
C SER A 17 -6.95 16.62 -20.49
N VAL A 18 -6.22 16.86 -19.41
CA VAL A 18 -5.62 18.17 -19.14
C VAL A 18 -4.45 18.29 -20.11
N PRO A 19 -4.41 19.30 -20.97
CA PRO A 19 -3.22 19.57 -21.77
C PRO A 19 -2.11 19.94 -20.76
N VAL A 20 -1.12 19.08 -20.61
CA VAL A 20 0.13 19.40 -19.95
C VAL A 20 0.85 20.38 -20.86
N LEU A 21 0.78 21.66 -20.57
CA LEU A 21 1.74 22.63 -21.05
C LEU A 21 3.06 22.23 -20.38
N ALA A 22 3.86 21.46 -21.12
CA ALA A 22 5.22 21.19 -20.76
C ALA A 22 6.04 22.46 -20.96
N ASP A 23 6.08 23.33 -19.95
CA ASP A 23 7.20 24.22 -19.77
C ASP A 23 8.33 23.34 -19.23
N GLU A 24 9.18 22.84 -20.11
CA GLU A 24 10.40 22.12 -19.70
C GLU A 24 11.29 23.13 -18.95
N PRO A 25 11.56 22.87 -17.66
CA PRO A 25 12.59 23.66 -16.99
C PRO A 25 13.92 23.37 -17.72
N PRO A 26 14.80 24.37 -17.87
CA PRO A 26 16.06 24.19 -18.57
C PRO A 26 16.81 23.02 -17.90
N ALA A 27 17.29 22.09 -18.72
CA ALA A 27 18.07 20.97 -18.24
C ALA A 27 19.28 21.48 -17.46
N HIS A 28 19.20 21.42 -16.13
CA HIS A 28 20.38 21.60 -15.29
C HIS A 28 21.33 20.43 -15.59
N VAL A 29 22.29 20.68 -16.47
CA VAL A 29 23.45 19.81 -16.60
C VAL A 29 24.23 19.90 -15.28
N ILE A 30 23.98 18.95 -14.40
CA ILE A 30 24.78 18.77 -13.20
C ILE A 30 26.09 18.15 -13.69
N THR A 31 27.11 18.98 -13.93
CA THR A 31 28.49 18.50 -14.08
C THR A 31 28.92 17.88 -12.76
N PRO A 32 29.31 16.59 -12.73
CA PRO A 32 29.84 15.99 -11.52
C PRO A 32 31.08 16.76 -11.06
N PRO A 33 31.24 17.05 -9.76
CA PRO A 33 32.46 17.63 -9.24
C PRO A 33 33.64 16.68 -9.53
N GLU A 34 34.75 17.20 -10.00
CA GLU A 34 36.01 16.44 -10.15
C GLU A 34 36.36 15.78 -8.82
N SER A 35 36.35 14.45 -8.80
CA SER A 35 36.56 13.65 -7.61
C SER A 35 38.04 13.60 -7.24
N SER A 36 38.39 14.23 -6.14
CA SER A 36 39.58 13.87 -5.38
C SER A 36 39.34 12.49 -4.74
N VAL A 37 40.10 11.48 -5.15
CA VAL A 37 40.01 10.11 -4.66
C VAL A 37 40.52 10.04 -3.21
N THR A 38 39.66 10.38 -2.26
CA THR A 38 39.75 9.92 -0.88
C THR A 38 39.00 8.61 -0.78
N ALA A 39 39.51 7.62 -0.02
CA ALA A 39 38.90 6.30 0.16
C ALA A 39 37.41 6.44 0.52
N GLU A 40 36.54 6.34 -0.48
CA GLU A 40 35.12 6.63 -0.32
C GLU A 40 34.45 5.54 0.50
N LYS A 41 33.81 5.97 1.58
CA LYS A 41 32.85 5.16 2.31
C LYS A 41 31.81 4.64 1.30
N PRO A 42 31.50 3.35 1.26
CA PRO A 42 30.57 2.82 0.24
C PRO A 42 29.24 3.61 0.30
N LEU A 43 28.81 4.06 -0.88
CA LEU A 43 27.58 4.82 -1.03
C LEU A 43 26.39 4.01 -0.48
N ARG A 44 25.66 4.60 0.45
CA ARG A 44 24.43 3.99 1.01
C ARG A 44 23.21 4.61 0.32
N VAL A 45 22.46 3.79 -0.41
CA VAL A 45 21.27 4.24 -1.12
C VAL A 45 20.02 3.91 -0.31
N GLY A 46 19.28 4.95 0.08
CA GLY A 46 17.93 4.82 0.64
C GLY A 46 16.89 4.93 -0.47
N LEU A 47 15.90 4.04 -0.48
CA LEU A 47 14.82 4.05 -1.45
C LEU A 47 13.52 4.49 -0.78
N VAL A 48 12.84 5.46 -1.38
CA VAL A 48 11.54 5.95 -0.92
C VAL A 48 10.49 5.66 -1.99
N LEU A 49 9.50 4.82 -1.66
CA LEU A 49 8.45 4.40 -2.59
C LEU A 49 7.10 5.00 -2.19
N SER A 50 6.53 5.81 -3.08
CA SER A 50 5.24 6.45 -2.85
C SER A 50 4.07 5.50 -3.06
N GLY A 51 2.90 5.88 -2.53
CA GLY A 51 1.63 5.26 -2.89
C GLY A 51 1.20 5.62 -4.32
N GLY A 52 0.02 5.14 -4.70
CA GLY A 52 -0.57 5.48 -6.00
C GLY A 52 -1.49 4.40 -6.57
N GLY A 53 -2.02 3.49 -5.74
CA GLY A 53 -2.84 2.37 -6.19
C GLY A 53 -2.10 1.55 -7.26
N ALA A 54 -2.79 1.16 -8.32
CA ALA A 54 -2.21 0.33 -9.39
C ALA A 54 -0.95 0.96 -10.06
N ARG A 55 -0.81 2.27 -10.04
CA ARG A 55 0.39 2.95 -10.58
C ARG A 55 1.66 2.61 -9.80
N GLY A 56 1.52 2.25 -8.52
CA GLY A 56 2.66 1.86 -7.69
C GLY A 56 3.37 0.58 -8.15
N PHE A 57 2.75 -0.25 -8.99
CA PHE A 57 3.43 -1.38 -9.62
C PHE A 57 4.56 -0.96 -10.56
N ALA A 58 4.60 0.30 -11.01
CA ALA A 58 5.73 0.83 -11.77
C ALA A 58 7.05 0.78 -10.97
N HIS A 59 6.98 0.78 -9.64
CA HIS A 59 8.16 0.62 -8.79
C HIS A 59 8.91 -0.69 -9.07
N ILE A 60 8.23 -1.77 -9.49
CA ILE A 60 8.86 -3.03 -9.85
C ILE A 60 9.83 -2.84 -11.03
N GLY A 61 9.41 -2.06 -12.04
CA GLY A 61 10.29 -1.73 -13.16
C GLY A 61 11.49 -0.89 -12.75
N VAL A 62 11.32 0.04 -11.83
CA VAL A 62 12.42 0.84 -11.27
C VAL A 62 13.40 -0.04 -10.50
N LEU A 63 12.92 -0.94 -9.64
CA LEU A 63 13.75 -1.89 -8.90
C LEU A 63 14.57 -2.77 -9.84
N LYS A 64 13.96 -3.25 -10.92
CA LYS A 64 14.66 -4.04 -11.95
C LYS A 64 15.83 -3.27 -12.54
N VAL A 65 15.62 -2.02 -12.95
CA VAL A 65 16.69 -1.18 -13.52
C VAL A 65 17.77 -0.88 -12.49
N LEU A 66 17.41 -0.67 -11.22
CA LEU A 66 18.40 -0.47 -10.15
C LEU A 66 19.28 -1.70 -9.94
N GLU A 67 18.70 -2.90 -9.97
CA GLU A 67 19.47 -4.15 -9.88
C GLU A 67 20.39 -4.34 -11.09
N GLU A 68 19.86 -4.14 -12.31
CA GLU A 68 20.65 -4.20 -13.56
C GLU A 68 21.82 -3.21 -13.57
N ALA A 69 21.62 -2.04 -12.95
CA ALA A 69 22.66 -1.04 -12.76
C ALA A 69 23.62 -1.33 -11.59
N GLY A 70 23.43 -2.45 -10.87
CA GLY A 70 24.25 -2.84 -9.71
C GLY A 70 24.09 -1.95 -8.48
N VAL A 71 23.00 -1.17 -8.40
CA VAL A 71 22.70 -0.28 -7.26
C VAL A 71 22.19 -1.11 -6.09
N LYS A 72 22.96 -1.12 -4.98
CA LYS A 72 22.56 -1.80 -3.74
C LYS A 72 21.74 -0.88 -2.85
N VAL A 73 20.46 -1.22 -2.66
CA VAL A 73 19.57 -0.53 -1.74
C VAL A 73 19.92 -0.91 -0.29
N SER A 74 20.11 0.08 0.55
CA SER A 74 20.52 -0.09 1.96
C SER A 74 19.36 0.01 2.95
N VAL A 75 18.28 0.70 2.58
CA VAL A 75 17.07 0.89 3.39
C VAL A 75 15.91 1.28 2.49
N ILE A 76 14.71 0.86 2.84
CA ILE A 76 13.49 1.20 2.10
C ILE A 76 12.49 1.82 3.06
N THR A 77 11.88 2.93 2.64
CA THR A 77 10.68 3.48 3.27
C THR A 77 9.57 3.59 2.24
N ALA A 78 8.34 3.32 2.64
CA ALA A 78 7.29 3.20 1.64
C ALA A 78 5.88 3.50 2.18
N THR A 79 4.96 3.83 1.27
CA THR A 79 3.55 4.10 1.59
C THR A 79 2.63 3.36 0.61
N SER A 80 1.53 2.80 1.11
CA SER A 80 0.45 2.18 0.32
C SER A 80 0.97 1.12 -0.67
N MET A 81 0.69 1.22 -1.96
CA MET A 81 1.20 0.29 -2.97
C MET A 81 2.74 0.21 -2.97
N GLY A 82 3.42 1.34 -2.71
CA GLY A 82 4.87 1.34 -2.52
C GLY A 82 5.31 0.48 -1.33
N SER A 83 4.49 0.39 -0.27
CA SER A 83 4.79 -0.50 0.87
C SER A 83 4.65 -1.97 0.50
N MET A 84 3.70 -2.33 -0.37
CA MET A 84 3.57 -3.69 -0.88
C MET A 84 4.80 -4.09 -1.72
N VAL A 85 5.18 -3.26 -2.69
CA VAL A 85 6.33 -3.52 -3.57
C VAL A 85 7.65 -3.46 -2.79
N GLY A 86 7.83 -2.40 -1.98
CA GLY A 86 9.06 -2.19 -1.22
C GLY A 86 9.28 -3.20 -0.12
N GLY A 87 8.21 -3.64 0.55
CA GLY A 87 8.28 -4.65 1.58
C GLY A 87 8.56 -6.05 1.01
N ALA A 88 7.91 -6.42 -0.11
CA ALA A 88 8.23 -7.67 -0.82
C ALA A 88 9.71 -7.69 -1.27
N TYR A 89 10.21 -6.58 -1.80
CA TYR A 89 11.62 -6.45 -2.15
C TYR A 89 12.53 -6.51 -0.91
N ALA A 90 12.11 -5.89 0.19
CA ALA A 90 12.88 -5.87 1.45
C ALA A 90 13.02 -7.25 2.09
N GLU A 91 12.02 -8.14 1.93
CA GLU A 91 12.08 -9.52 2.42
C GLU A 91 12.81 -10.47 1.47
N GLY A 92 13.11 -10.04 0.22
CA GLY A 92 13.98 -10.77 -0.70
C GLY A 92 13.37 -11.18 -2.03
N TYR A 93 12.14 -10.76 -2.37
CA TYR A 93 11.59 -11.00 -3.70
C TYR A 93 12.36 -10.23 -4.77
N THR A 94 12.65 -10.91 -5.87
CA THR A 94 13.20 -10.26 -7.06
C THR A 94 12.12 -9.49 -7.83
N PRO A 95 12.49 -8.49 -8.64
CA PRO A 95 11.54 -7.77 -9.50
C PRO A 95 10.78 -8.69 -10.46
N GLU A 96 11.41 -9.76 -10.97
CA GLU A 96 10.78 -10.76 -11.82
C GLU A 96 9.70 -11.56 -11.08
N GLU A 97 9.97 -12.01 -9.86
CA GLU A 97 9.00 -12.74 -9.03
C GLU A 97 7.81 -11.84 -8.71
N MET A 98 8.06 -10.58 -8.29
CA MET A 98 7.00 -9.61 -8.06
C MET A 98 6.16 -9.33 -9.30
N ALA A 99 6.78 -9.17 -10.47
CA ALA A 99 6.08 -8.97 -11.74
C ALA A 99 5.18 -10.18 -12.08
N ASN A 100 5.65 -11.40 -11.81
CA ASN A 100 4.89 -12.61 -12.02
C ASN A 100 3.69 -12.71 -11.06
N ILE A 101 3.88 -12.38 -9.78
CA ILE A 101 2.79 -12.31 -8.80
C ILE A 101 1.73 -11.32 -9.28
N VAL A 102 2.13 -10.09 -9.63
CA VAL A 102 1.21 -9.03 -10.08
C VAL A 102 0.40 -9.43 -11.31
N LYS A 103 1.00 -10.15 -12.26
CA LYS A 103 0.31 -10.63 -13.48
C LYS A 103 -0.74 -11.71 -13.20
N ASN A 104 -0.52 -12.54 -12.18
CA ASN A 104 -1.36 -13.70 -11.89
C ASN A 104 -2.44 -13.44 -10.83
N VAL A 105 -2.41 -12.30 -10.16
CA VAL A 105 -3.42 -11.92 -9.17
C VAL A 105 -4.69 -11.40 -9.84
N ASN A 106 -5.84 -11.87 -9.37
CA ASN A 106 -7.13 -11.30 -9.77
C ASN A 106 -7.42 -10.02 -8.98
N TRP A 107 -6.89 -8.89 -9.46
CA TRP A 107 -7.04 -7.59 -8.81
C TRP A 107 -8.50 -7.14 -8.70
N THR A 108 -9.34 -7.50 -9.66
CA THR A 108 -10.78 -7.17 -9.61
C THR A 108 -11.45 -7.82 -8.41
N GLN A 109 -11.11 -9.07 -8.13
CA GLN A 109 -11.65 -9.79 -6.97
C GLN A 109 -11.05 -9.26 -5.66
N MET A 110 -9.74 -8.98 -5.62
CA MET A 110 -9.06 -8.48 -4.43
C MET A 110 -9.59 -7.13 -3.95
N PHE A 111 -10.00 -6.26 -4.88
CA PHE A 111 -10.57 -4.95 -4.57
C PHE A 111 -12.09 -4.90 -4.74
N ALA A 112 -12.75 -6.05 -4.84
CA ALA A 112 -14.21 -6.09 -4.93
C ALA A 112 -14.85 -5.60 -3.62
N ALA A 113 -15.88 -4.78 -3.75
CA ALA A 113 -16.66 -4.31 -2.60
C ALA A 113 -17.33 -5.45 -1.83
N LYS A 114 -17.58 -6.58 -2.51
CA LYS A 114 -18.22 -7.76 -1.94
C LYS A 114 -17.43 -9.01 -2.28
N PRO A 115 -17.27 -9.94 -1.33
CA PRO A 115 -16.67 -11.23 -1.63
C PRO A 115 -17.50 -11.99 -2.66
N ASN A 116 -16.84 -12.85 -3.44
CA ASN A 116 -17.52 -13.69 -4.39
C ASN A 116 -18.54 -14.58 -3.64
N ARG A 117 -19.77 -14.71 -4.20
CA ARG A 117 -20.83 -15.54 -3.61
C ARG A 117 -20.37 -16.98 -3.35
N ALA A 118 -19.49 -17.52 -4.19
CA ALA A 118 -18.95 -18.87 -4.01
C ALA A 118 -18.18 -19.03 -2.68
N ASP A 119 -17.48 -17.98 -2.23
CA ASP A 119 -16.62 -17.97 -1.06
C ASP A 119 -17.37 -17.68 0.24
N LEU A 120 -18.65 -17.28 0.15
CA LEU A 120 -19.50 -17.05 1.31
C LEU A 120 -19.98 -18.37 1.91
N ASN A 121 -20.00 -18.43 3.26
CA ASN A 121 -20.65 -19.55 3.95
C ASN A 121 -22.19 -19.53 3.70
N TRP A 122 -22.83 -20.67 3.92
CA TRP A 122 -24.26 -20.85 3.59
C TRP A 122 -25.17 -19.82 4.27
N ARG A 123 -24.94 -19.52 5.56
CA ARG A 123 -25.73 -18.52 6.31
C ARG A 123 -25.66 -17.13 5.69
N ARG A 124 -24.46 -16.66 5.34
CA ARG A 124 -24.31 -15.37 4.67
C ARG A 124 -24.89 -15.31 3.27
N LYS A 125 -24.99 -16.45 2.58
CA LYS A 125 -25.69 -16.55 1.27
C LYS A 125 -27.18 -16.33 1.44
N GLU A 126 -27.77 -16.91 2.48
CA GLU A 126 -29.20 -16.85 2.78
C GLU A 126 -29.60 -15.46 3.30
N ASP A 127 -28.83 -14.89 4.24
CA ASP A 127 -29.08 -13.54 4.79
C ASP A 127 -29.11 -12.47 3.68
N LYS A 128 -28.30 -12.59 2.64
CA LYS A 128 -28.27 -11.66 1.50
C LYS A 128 -29.50 -11.77 0.58
N GLU A 129 -30.18 -12.89 0.53
CA GLU A 129 -31.39 -13.05 -0.27
C GLU A 129 -32.62 -12.45 0.44
N GLN A 130 -32.57 -12.30 1.77
CA GLN A 130 -33.65 -11.76 2.59
C GLN A 130 -33.51 -10.27 2.89
N GLY A 131 -32.34 -9.67 2.61
CA GLY A 131 -32.07 -8.26 2.91
C GLY A 131 -32.66 -7.28 1.91
N LEU A 132 -33.41 -6.29 2.40
CA LEU A 132 -34.01 -5.20 1.61
C LEU A 132 -32.98 -4.18 1.12
N SER A 133 -31.76 -4.16 1.67
CA SER A 133 -30.69 -3.26 1.26
C SER A 133 -29.31 -3.93 1.38
N ASP A 134 -28.42 -3.55 0.47
CA ASP A 134 -27.03 -4.00 0.44
C ASP A 134 -26.13 -3.27 1.47
N THR A 135 -26.69 -2.32 2.21
CA THR A 135 -25.96 -1.51 3.18
C THR A 135 -26.14 -2.10 4.57
N GLU A 136 -25.07 -2.61 5.15
CA GLU A 136 -25.03 -3.06 6.54
C GLU A 136 -24.99 -1.84 7.46
N LEU A 137 -26.08 -1.57 8.16
CA LEU A 137 -26.14 -0.56 9.22
C LEU A 137 -25.95 -1.26 10.56
N GLY A 138 -24.91 -0.87 11.31
CA GLY A 138 -24.71 -1.34 12.67
C GLY A 138 -25.51 -0.53 13.67
N ILE A 139 -25.99 -1.17 14.75
CA ILE A 139 -26.55 -0.50 15.93
C ILE A 139 -25.64 -0.83 17.10
N GLY A 140 -25.00 0.19 17.67
CA GLY A 140 -24.12 0.05 18.81
C GLY A 140 -24.56 0.91 20.00
N PRO A 141 -23.85 0.86 21.13
CA PRO A 141 -24.15 1.64 22.31
C PRO A 141 -24.19 3.17 22.09
N LYS A 142 -23.53 3.62 21.02
CA LYS A 142 -23.46 5.04 20.60
C LYS A 142 -24.46 5.41 19.50
N GLY A 143 -25.38 4.51 19.11
CA GLY A 143 -26.38 4.72 18.06
C GLY A 143 -26.05 3.97 16.77
N PHE A 144 -26.50 4.51 15.62
CA PHE A 144 -26.25 3.91 14.32
C PHE A 144 -24.77 4.03 13.94
N ALA A 145 -24.20 2.93 13.50
CA ALA A 145 -22.84 2.85 13.00
C ALA A 145 -22.85 2.55 11.49
N LEU A 146 -22.11 3.34 10.72
CA LEU A 146 -21.82 3.05 9.33
C LEU A 146 -20.63 2.10 9.25
N PRO A 147 -20.54 1.26 8.20
CA PRO A 147 -19.38 0.41 8.00
C PRO A 147 -18.13 1.28 7.84
N TYR A 148 -17.02 0.88 8.46
CA TYR A 148 -15.73 1.59 8.40
C TYR A 148 -15.09 1.57 7.00
N GLY A 149 -15.57 0.70 6.08
CA GLY A 149 -15.07 0.59 4.73
C GLY A 149 -16.07 -0.13 3.81
N ILE A 150 -16.01 0.22 2.54
CA ILE A 150 -16.90 -0.36 1.50
C ILE A 150 -16.34 -1.66 0.96
N VAL A 151 -15.00 -1.81 0.94
CA VAL A 151 -14.29 -2.97 0.39
C VAL A 151 -13.93 -3.93 1.52
N THR A 152 -14.21 -5.22 1.31
CA THR A 152 -13.78 -6.25 2.27
C THR A 152 -12.26 -6.41 2.21
N THR A 153 -11.63 -6.49 3.37
CA THR A 153 -10.17 -6.58 3.48
C THR A 153 -9.64 -8.00 3.45
N GLN A 154 -10.53 -8.99 3.56
CA GLN A 154 -10.16 -10.40 3.74
C GLN A 154 -9.25 -10.94 2.65
N GLU A 155 -9.55 -10.66 1.38
CA GLU A 155 -8.74 -11.13 0.26
C GLU A 155 -7.35 -10.48 0.27
N LEU A 156 -7.30 -9.18 0.54
CA LEU A 156 -6.03 -8.46 0.68
C LEU A 156 -5.21 -8.99 1.86
N ASP A 157 -5.84 -9.20 3.01
CA ASP A 157 -5.18 -9.72 4.21
C ASP A 157 -4.60 -11.12 3.97
N LEU A 158 -5.37 -12.01 3.30
CA LEU A 158 -4.91 -13.34 2.93
C LEU A 158 -3.77 -13.29 1.89
N PHE A 159 -3.88 -12.41 0.91
CA PHE A 159 -2.82 -12.21 -0.07
C PHE A 159 -1.52 -11.76 0.60
N LEU A 160 -1.58 -10.72 1.43
CA LEU A 160 -0.41 -10.22 2.15
C LEU A 160 0.17 -11.27 3.10
N ALA A 161 -0.68 -12.03 3.81
CA ALA A 161 -0.21 -13.08 4.70
C ALA A 161 0.52 -14.20 3.97
N ARG A 162 0.01 -14.61 2.79
CA ARG A 162 0.65 -15.66 1.97
C ARG A 162 1.93 -15.17 1.29
N THR A 163 1.91 -13.96 0.77
CA THR A 163 3.07 -13.40 0.07
C THR A 163 4.22 -13.12 1.03
N ASN A 164 3.92 -12.66 2.26
CA ASN A 164 4.94 -12.34 3.26
C ASN A 164 5.13 -13.45 4.31
N GLU A 165 4.81 -14.70 3.96
CA GLU A 165 5.04 -15.85 4.86
C GLU A 165 6.51 -15.99 5.27
N PRO A 166 7.51 -15.79 4.39
CA PRO A 166 8.92 -15.85 4.78
C PRO A 166 9.30 -14.87 5.90
N ALA A 167 8.67 -13.69 5.93
CA ALA A 167 8.90 -12.67 6.95
C ALA A 167 7.89 -12.73 8.13
N SER A 168 7.03 -13.75 8.19
CA SER A 168 5.91 -13.83 9.15
C SER A 168 6.34 -13.79 10.62
N MET A 169 7.54 -14.30 10.93
CA MET A 169 8.11 -14.32 12.29
C MET A 169 8.89 -13.05 12.64
N ILE A 170 9.07 -12.12 11.70
CA ILE A 170 9.83 -10.88 11.88
C ILE A 170 8.87 -9.78 12.34
N ASN A 171 9.03 -9.30 13.58
CA ASN A 171 8.25 -8.20 14.16
C ASN A 171 9.04 -6.88 14.27
N ASP A 172 10.29 -6.88 13.82
CA ASP A 172 11.14 -5.70 13.70
C ASP A 172 11.63 -5.62 12.25
N LEU A 173 10.95 -4.79 11.46
CA LEU A 173 11.18 -4.71 10.01
C LEU A 173 12.57 -4.13 9.66
N ALA A 174 13.28 -3.56 10.64
CA ALA A 174 14.69 -3.20 10.47
C ALA A 174 15.61 -4.43 10.35
N LYS A 175 15.11 -5.63 10.68
CA LYS A 175 15.84 -6.91 10.62
C LYS A 175 15.56 -7.70 9.33
N LEU A 176 14.74 -7.17 8.44
CA LEU A 176 14.59 -7.74 7.10
C LEU A 176 15.93 -7.70 6.34
N PRO A 177 16.11 -8.51 5.32
CA PRO A 177 17.32 -8.48 4.47
C PRO A 177 17.69 -7.08 4.01
N ILE A 178 16.69 -6.24 3.67
CA ILE A 178 16.84 -4.79 3.53
C ILE A 178 15.96 -4.14 4.61
N PRO A 179 16.52 -3.33 5.53
CA PRO A 179 15.75 -2.60 6.54
C PRO A 179 14.57 -1.83 5.92
N PHE A 180 13.39 -2.01 6.47
CA PHE A 180 12.16 -1.48 5.92
C PHE A 180 11.33 -0.73 6.95
N ALA A 181 10.61 0.30 6.51
CA ALA A 181 9.55 0.95 7.27
C ALA A 181 8.39 1.34 6.35
N ALA A 182 7.16 1.03 6.75
CA ALA A 182 5.97 1.56 6.09
C ALA A 182 5.45 2.79 6.83
N PHE A 183 4.77 3.68 6.13
CA PHE A 183 4.09 4.83 6.71
C PHE A 183 2.58 4.69 6.57
N ALA A 184 1.87 5.00 7.65
CA ALA A 184 0.41 5.10 7.69
C ALA A 184 0.01 6.43 8.32
N THR A 185 -1.29 6.71 8.33
CA THR A 185 -1.86 7.88 9.03
C THR A 185 -2.72 7.40 10.19
N ASP A 186 -2.43 7.88 11.38
CA ASP A 186 -3.29 7.72 12.54
C ASP A 186 -4.60 8.50 12.31
N LEU A 187 -5.72 7.81 12.32
CA LEU A 187 -7.03 8.39 12.03
C LEU A 187 -7.56 9.30 13.14
N GLU A 188 -7.09 9.14 14.38
CA GLU A 188 -7.51 9.99 15.49
C GLU A 188 -6.78 11.32 15.49
N THR A 189 -5.48 11.29 15.20
CA THR A 189 -4.61 12.47 15.30
C THR A 189 -4.28 13.11 13.96
N GLY A 190 -4.48 12.39 12.86
CA GLY A 190 -4.09 12.82 11.52
C GLY A 190 -2.57 12.83 11.28
N LYS A 191 -1.78 12.28 12.20
CA LYS A 191 -0.32 12.28 12.11
C LYS A 191 0.20 11.07 11.33
N ALA A 192 1.33 11.25 10.66
CA ALA A 192 2.06 10.14 10.06
C ALA A 192 2.64 9.23 11.16
N VAL A 193 2.48 7.92 11.00
CA VAL A 193 3.03 6.90 11.88
C VAL A 193 3.99 6.04 11.10
N GLU A 194 5.19 5.85 11.65
CA GLU A 194 6.18 4.93 11.13
C GLU A 194 5.92 3.52 11.67
N LEU A 195 5.75 2.56 10.78
CA LEU A 195 5.46 1.17 11.07
C LEU A 195 6.72 0.33 10.79
N GLN A 196 7.55 0.13 11.81
CA GLN A 196 8.80 -0.62 11.70
C GLN A 196 8.96 -1.66 12.82
N LYS A 197 8.58 -1.30 14.07
CA LYS A 197 8.82 -2.13 15.26
C LYS A 197 7.51 -2.65 15.84
N ASN A 198 7.56 -3.86 16.42
CA ASN A 198 6.44 -4.55 17.06
C ASN A 198 5.25 -4.77 16.09
N ILE A 199 5.55 -4.97 14.82
CA ILE A 199 4.56 -5.16 13.78
C ILE A 199 5.08 -6.15 12.73
N SER A 200 4.22 -7.03 12.22
CA SER A 200 4.57 -7.89 11.09
C SER A 200 4.53 -7.10 9.78
N LEU A 201 5.30 -7.57 8.79
CA LEU A 201 5.36 -6.94 7.47
C LEU A 201 3.97 -6.82 6.81
N SER A 202 3.18 -7.90 6.82
CA SER A 202 1.83 -7.92 6.28
C SER A 202 0.92 -6.88 6.94
N ARG A 203 1.00 -6.73 8.26
CA ARG A 203 0.19 -5.75 9.00
C ARG A 203 0.64 -4.31 8.74
N ALA A 204 1.94 -4.06 8.62
CA ALA A 204 2.47 -2.75 8.24
C ALA A 204 2.01 -2.33 6.84
N MET A 205 2.11 -3.24 5.86
CA MET A 205 1.59 -3.02 4.51
C MET A 205 0.08 -2.75 4.54
N ARG A 206 -0.68 -3.60 5.26
CA ARG A 206 -2.14 -3.49 5.37
C ARG A 206 -2.54 -2.14 5.96
N ALA A 207 -1.91 -1.69 7.04
CA ALA A 207 -2.17 -0.39 7.66
C ALA A 207 -1.87 0.76 6.69
N SER A 208 -0.73 0.70 6.01
CA SER A 208 -0.33 1.70 5.00
C SER A 208 -1.27 1.79 3.80
N MET A 209 -1.98 0.70 3.49
CA MET A 209 -2.95 0.62 2.38
C MET A 209 -4.39 0.96 2.79
N SER A 210 -4.65 1.20 4.09
CA SER A 210 -5.99 1.45 4.62
C SER A 210 -6.49 2.84 4.29
N ILE A 211 -7.05 3.01 3.09
CA ILE A 211 -7.66 4.28 2.66
C ILE A 211 -8.97 4.48 3.41
N PRO A 212 -9.13 5.58 4.18
CA PRO A 212 -10.35 5.86 4.92
C PRO A 212 -11.60 5.86 4.01
N GLY A 213 -12.67 5.21 4.47
CA GLY A 213 -13.91 5.06 3.71
C GLY A 213 -13.88 3.95 2.65
N VAL A 214 -12.71 3.49 2.20
CA VAL A 214 -12.57 2.36 1.27
C VAL A 214 -12.32 1.08 2.04
N TYR A 215 -11.30 1.06 2.89
CA TYR A 215 -10.95 -0.08 3.72
C TYR A 215 -11.20 0.20 5.20
N ALA A 216 -11.53 -0.84 5.95
CA ALA A 216 -11.51 -0.74 7.41
C ALA A 216 -10.09 -0.41 7.89
N PRO A 217 -9.94 0.45 8.91
CA PRO A 217 -8.64 0.73 9.52
C PRO A 217 -7.97 -0.57 9.99
N ALA A 218 -6.64 -0.60 9.97
CA ALA A 218 -5.89 -1.64 10.68
C ALA A 218 -5.72 -1.19 12.14
N GLU A 219 -6.02 -2.09 13.08
CA GLU A 219 -5.86 -1.89 14.53
C GLU A 219 -4.48 -2.36 15.00
#